data_88e8ec6b37a967b1a8bf57a344a8852e
#
_entry.id   88e8ec6b37a967b1a8bf57a344a8852e
#
_cell.length_a   1.000
_cell.length_b   1.000
_cell.length_c   1.000
_cell.angle_alpha   90.00
_cell.angle_beta   90.00
_cell.angle_gamma   90.00
#
_symmetry.space_group_name_H-M   'P 1'
#
loop_
_entity.id
_entity.type
_entity.pdbx_description
1 polymer ?
#
loop_
_entity_poly.entity_id
_entity_poly.type
_entity_poly.pdbx_seq_one_letter_code
_entity_poly.pdbx_strand_id
1 'polypeptide(L)'
;LHLCDRRQRQMCIRDRKYRYLDLRRPDLQKNIMLKSKVMMLTRQFFAKEGFLEIETPMLGKSTPEGARDYLVPSRVHPGCFYGLPQSPQLYKQLLMCSGYDRYIQIARCFRDEDLRADRQPEFTQIDMELSFVDVDDVIDVNERFLAYLFKEVLDVDVKLPIQRITWQEAMDRFGSDKPDLRFGMELQNVSDIVKAVSYTHLTLPTIA
;
A
#
# COMPACT_ATOMS: atom_id res chain seq x y z
N LEU A 1 -7.56 16.25 -27.07
CA LEU A 1 -6.62 17.38 -27.06
C LEU A 1 -7.14 18.44 -26.11
N HIS A 2 -6.71 18.39 -24.84
CA HIS A 2 -7.09 19.36 -23.84
C HIS A 2 -6.53 20.73 -24.18
N LEU A 3 -7.47 21.67 -24.44
CA LEU A 3 -7.19 23.09 -24.43
C LEU A 3 -6.85 23.53 -22.99
N CYS A 4 -5.65 23.16 -22.53
CA CYS A 4 -5.13 23.76 -21.31
C CYS A 4 -4.84 25.23 -21.61
N ASP A 5 -5.43 26.13 -20.84
CA ASP A 5 -5.13 27.53 -20.81
C ASP A 5 -3.60 27.73 -20.75
N ARG A 6 -3.07 28.78 -21.37
CA ARG A 6 -1.62 29.10 -21.37
C ARG A 6 -1.02 29.10 -19.97
N ARG A 7 -1.79 29.49 -18.94
CA ARG A 7 -1.37 29.44 -17.53
C ARG A 7 -1.19 28.00 -17.03
N GLN A 8 -2.09 27.07 -17.40
CA GLN A 8 -1.95 25.65 -17.07
C GLN A 8 -0.76 25.00 -17.79
N ARG A 9 -0.51 25.36 -19.07
CA ARG A 9 0.67 24.89 -19.80
C ARG A 9 1.98 25.36 -19.16
N GLN A 10 2.05 26.61 -18.75
CA GLN A 10 3.24 27.13 -18.04
C GLN A 10 3.43 26.43 -16.69
N MET A 11 2.35 26.15 -15.95
CA MET A 11 2.41 25.33 -14.73
C MET A 11 2.97 23.94 -15.03
N CYS A 12 2.42 23.21 -16.00
CA CYS A 12 2.89 21.85 -16.35
C CYS A 12 4.37 21.81 -16.78
N ILE A 13 4.87 22.81 -17.52
CA ILE A 13 6.27 22.91 -17.91
C ILE A 13 7.15 23.22 -16.71
N ARG A 14 6.72 24.14 -15.85
CA ARG A 14 7.41 24.51 -14.61
C ARG A 14 7.50 23.32 -13.66
N ASP A 15 6.41 22.57 -13.48
CA ASP A 15 6.31 21.41 -12.59
C ASP A 15 7.25 20.27 -13.02
N ARG A 16 7.44 20.09 -14.32
CA ARG A 16 8.31 19.03 -14.87
C ARG A 16 9.78 19.43 -14.92
N LYS A 17 10.08 20.67 -15.26
CA LYS A 17 11.46 21.14 -15.46
C LYS A 17 12.11 21.67 -14.18
N TYR A 18 11.31 22.31 -13.30
CA TYR A 18 11.80 22.96 -12.09
C TYR A 18 10.98 22.50 -10.86
N ARG A 19 11.05 21.21 -10.57
CA ARG A 19 10.26 20.58 -9.49
C ARG A 19 10.44 21.26 -8.14
N TYR A 20 11.62 21.78 -7.84
CA TYR A 20 11.91 22.49 -6.60
C TYR A 20 11.09 23.80 -6.45
N LEU A 21 10.69 24.43 -7.54
CA LEU A 21 9.79 25.59 -7.49
C LEU A 21 8.33 25.17 -7.23
N ASP A 22 7.91 24.07 -7.83
CA ASP A 22 6.58 23.49 -7.61
C ASP A 22 6.41 23.03 -6.15
N LEU A 23 7.45 22.46 -5.55
CA LEU A 23 7.45 22.04 -4.14
C LEU A 23 7.31 23.22 -3.15
N ARG A 24 7.37 24.48 -3.59
CA ARG A 24 7.07 25.65 -2.77
C ARG A 24 5.57 25.92 -2.64
N ARG A 25 4.74 25.25 -3.40
CA ARG A 25 3.28 25.36 -3.30
C ARG A 25 2.79 24.80 -1.96
N PRO A 26 1.89 25.52 -1.27
CA PRO A 26 1.43 25.11 0.08
C PRO A 26 0.79 23.72 0.10
N ASP A 27 0.03 23.35 -0.93
CA ASP A 27 -0.62 22.05 -1.05
C ASP A 27 0.40 20.89 -1.16
N LEU A 28 1.47 21.06 -1.97
CA LEU A 28 2.53 20.06 -2.06
C LEU A 28 3.40 20.01 -0.80
N GLN A 29 3.69 21.17 -0.21
CA GLN A 29 4.40 21.19 1.07
C GLN A 29 3.65 20.48 2.18
N LYS A 30 2.32 20.68 2.28
CA LYS A 30 1.48 19.97 3.25
C LYS A 30 1.60 18.46 3.10
N ASN A 31 1.60 17.93 1.88
CA ASN A 31 1.72 16.49 1.64
C ASN A 31 3.08 15.93 2.10
N ILE A 32 4.16 16.67 1.87
CA ILE A 32 5.50 16.25 2.32
C ILE A 32 5.61 16.33 3.84
N MET A 33 5.09 17.41 4.44
CA MET A 33 5.06 17.57 5.90
C MET A 33 4.18 16.50 6.56
N LEU A 34 3.04 16.17 5.95
CA LEU A 34 2.17 15.09 6.40
C LEU A 34 2.90 13.75 6.39
N LYS A 35 3.59 13.41 5.29
CA LYS A 35 4.39 12.19 5.21
C LYS A 35 5.45 12.13 6.31
N SER A 36 6.16 13.23 6.55
CA SER A 36 7.15 13.33 7.63
C SER A 36 6.53 13.10 9.00
N LYS A 37 5.38 13.75 9.28
CA LYS A 37 4.63 13.55 10.53
C LYS A 37 4.20 12.09 10.71
N VAL A 38 3.64 11.45 9.67
CA VAL A 38 3.23 10.04 9.71
C VAL A 38 4.42 9.14 10.03
N MET A 39 5.57 9.33 9.38
CA MET A 39 6.78 8.53 9.66
C MET A 39 7.25 8.67 11.11
N MET A 40 7.23 9.88 11.65
CA MET A 40 7.59 10.14 13.05
C MET A 40 6.64 9.46 14.03
N LEU A 41 5.33 9.61 13.81
CA LEU A 41 4.30 8.99 14.65
C LEU A 41 4.35 7.46 14.57
N THR A 42 4.63 6.89 13.41
CA THR A 42 4.84 5.45 13.23
C THR A 42 5.96 4.97 14.15
N ARG A 43 7.13 5.61 14.12
CA ARG A 43 8.25 5.25 14.99
C ARG A 43 7.89 5.38 16.47
N GLN A 44 7.20 6.45 16.84
CA GLN A 44 6.79 6.66 18.24
C GLN A 44 5.82 5.57 18.72
N PHE A 45 4.85 5.19 17.91
CA PHE A 45 3.91 4.13 18.25
C PHE A 45 4.62 2.79 18.42
N PHE A 46 5.35 2.35 17.42
CA PHE A 46 5.98 1.04 17.45
C PHE A 46 7.10 0.93 18.48
N ALA A 47 7.82 2.03 18.77
CA ALA A 47 8.77 2.05 19.86
C ALA A 47 8.10 1.86 21.24
N LYS A 48 6.92 2.46 21.48
CA LYS A 48 6.12 2.24 22.69
C LYS A 48 5.60 0.81 22.81
N GLU A 49 5.28 0.18 21.67
CA GLU A 49 4.84 -1.22 21.62
C GLU A 49 6.01 -2.22 21.74
N GLY A 50 7.23 -1.75 21.92
CA GLY A 50 8.41 -2.59 22.10
C GLY A 50 8.99 -3.16 20.81
N PHE A 51 8.67 -2.58 19.66
CA PHE A 51 9.30 -2.95 18.40
C PHE A 51 10.67 -2.32 18.23
N LEU A 52 11.58 -3.07 17.64
CA LEU A 52 12.91 -2.61 17.28
C LEU A 52 12.94 -2.23 15.81
N GLU A 53 13.29 -0.98 15.49
CA GLU A 53 13.50 -0.55 14.11
C GLU A 53 14.87 -1.04 13.64
N ILE A 54 14.86 -1.92 12.63
CA ILE A 54 16.08 -2.49 12.05
C ILE A 54 16.09 -2.20 10.55
N GLU A 55 17.15 -1.53 10.09
CA GLU A 55 17.38 -1.26 8.69
C GLU A 55 18.03 -2.46 8.01
N THR A 56 17.46 -2.89 6.87
CA THR A 56 17.96 -4.03 6.09
C THR A 56 18.67 -3.58 4.82
N PRO A 57 19.60 -4.38 4.28
CA PRO A 57 20.32 -4.04 3.05
C PRO A 57 19.39 -3.86 1.84
N MET A 58 19.68 -2.85 1.03
CA MET A 58 18.98 -2.61 -0.23
C MET A 58 19.62 -3.32 -1.43
N LEU A 59 20.93 -3.56 -1.40
CA LEU A 59 21.63 -4.31 -2.43
C LEU A 59 21.71 -5.77 -2.00
N GLY A 60 20.83 -6.58 -2.53
CA GLY A 60 20.73 -7.98 -2.21
C GLY A 60 20.83 -8.89 -3.42
N LYS A 61 20.59 -10.17 -3.18
CA LYS A 61 20.35 -11.15 -4.24
C LYS A 61 18.88 -11.06 -4.66
N SER A 62 18.61 -11.21 -5.96
CA SER A 62 17.25 -11.32 -6.48
C SER A 62 16.49 -12.45 -5.78
N THR A 63 15.27 -12.17 -5.36
CA THR A 63 14.37 -13.11 -4.68
C THR A 63 13.05 -13.21 -5.44
N PRO A 64 12.46 -14.42 -5.60
CA PRO A 64 11.22 -14.60 -6.33
C PRO A 64 10.01 -14.20 -5.45
N GLU A 65 9.73 -12.90 -5.33
CA GLU A 65 8.61 -12.37 -4.53
C GLU A 65 7.36 -12.00 -5.34
N GLY A 66 7.30 -12.40 -6.61
CA GLY A 66 6.11 -12.23 -7.46
C GLY A 66 6.19 -11.09 -8.49
N ALA A 67 6.87 -9.98 -8.20
CA ALA A 67 7.17 -8.93 -9.17
C ALA A 67 8.54 -9.17 -9.84
N ARG A 68 8.86 -8.38 -10.87
CA ARG A 68 10.22 -8.34 -11.41
C ARG A 68 11.08 -7.41 -10.56
N ASP A 69 12.34 -7.81 -10.36
CA ASP A 69 13.31 -7.02 -9.63
C ASP A 69 13.97 -5.98 -10.54
N TYR A 70 14.23 -4.80 -10.00
CA TYR A 70 15.20 -3.89 -10.59
C TYR A 70 16.61 -4.39 -10.35
N LEU A 71 17.39 -4.55 -11.41
CA LEU A 71 18.75 -5.07 -11.36
C LEU A 71 19.77 -3.94 -11.44
N VAL A 72 20.75 -3.97 -10.52
CA VAL A 72 21.88 -3.05 -10.50
C VAL A 72 23.15 -3.81 -10.89
N PRO A 73 23.79 -3.48 -12.03
CA PRO A 73 25.00 -4.19 -12.44
C PRO A 73 26.16 -3.95 -11.47
N SER A 74 26.89 -5.03 -11.15
CA SER A 74 28.09 -4.94 -10.32
C SER A 74 29.28 -4.46 -11.16
N ARG A 75 29.91 -3.39 -10.75
CA ARG A 75 31.14 -2.91 -11.37
C ARG A 75 32.36 -3.78 -11.01
N VAL A 76 32.34 -4.38 -9.82
CA VAL A 76 33.45 -5.19 -9.29
C VAL A 76 33.45 -6.60 -9.87
N HIS A 77 32.26 -7.14 -10.13
CA HIS A 77 32.07 -8.50 -10.66
C HIS A 77 31.32 -8.43 -12.00
N PRO A 78 32.06 -8.39 -13.14
CA PRO A 78 31.44 -8.34 -14.46
C PRO A 78 30.47 -9.51 -14.69
N GLY A 79 29.28 -9.22 -15.22
CA GLY A 79 28.24 -10.21 -15.45
C GLY A 79 27.37 -10.54 -14.24
N CYS A 80 27.66 -9.97 -13.07
CA CYS A 80 26.84 -10.11 -11.85
C CYS A 80 25.97 -8.86 -11.61
N PHE A 81 24.83 -9.08 -10.96
CA PHE A 81 23.87 -8.03 -10.64
C PHE A 81 23.40 -8.14 -9.20
N TYR A 82 23.08 -7.00 -8.60
CA TYR A 82 22.29 -6.92 -7.37
C TYR A 82 20.82 -6.73 -7.73
N GLY A 83 19.92 -7.32 -6.95
CA GLY A 83 18.48 -7.03 -6.98
C GLY A 83 18.14 -5.96 -5.95
N LEU A 84 17.30 -4.97 -6.33
CA LEU A 84 16.69 -4.07 -5.38
C LEU A 84 15.49 -4.77 -4.69
N PRO A 85 15.27 -4.57 -3.38
CA PRO A 85 14.28 -5.34 -2.64
C PRO A 85 12.86 -4.96 -3.05
N GLN A 86 12.03 -5.97 -3.31
CA GLN A 86 10.58 -5.82 -3.45
C GLN A 86 9.90 -5.60 -2.10
N SER A 87 10.45 -6.23 -1.06
CA SER A 87 10.17 -6.07 0.35
C SER A 87 11.37 -6.60 1.17
N PRO A 88 11.51 -6.29 2.45
CA PRO A 88 12.54 -6.86 3.32
C PRO A 88 12.21 -8.29 3.80
N GLN A 89 11.37 -9.05 3.09
CA GLN A 89 10.80 -10.33 3.53
C GLN A 89 11.84 -11.35 4.02
N LEU A 90 12.90 -11.58 3.24
CA LEU A 90 13.94 -12.53 3.62
C LEU A 90 14.66 -12.12 4.91
N TYR A 91 14.99 -10.83 5.01
CA TYR A 91 15.73 -10.31 6.15
C TYR A 91 14.91 -10.31 7.43
N LYS A 92 13.65 -9.92 7.39
CA LYS A 92 12.79 -9.93 8.58
C LYS A 92 12.53 -11.34 9.10
N GLN A 93 12.40 -12.34 8.22
CA GLN A 93 12.32 -13.75 8.64
C GLN A 93 13.62 -14.21 9.34
N LEU A 94 14.78 -13.85 8.81
CA LEU A 94 16.06 -14.14 9.47
C LEU A 94 16.19 -13.44 10.82
N LEU A 95 15.67 -12.22 10.94
CA LEU A 95 15.65 -11.49 12.21
C LEU A 95 14.76 -12.21 13.25
N MET A 96 13.58 -12.71 12.85
CA MET A 96 12.74 -13.53 13.72
C MET A 96 13.49 -14.78 14.21
N CYS A 97 14.16 -15.50 13.31
CA CYS A 97 15.00 -16.65 13.67
C CYS A 97 16.18 -16.28 14.58
N SER A 98 16.60 -15.02 14.55
CA SER A 98 17.70 -14.49 15.37
C SER A 98 17.26 -13.93 16.72
N GLY A 99 15.96 -14.07 17.06
CA GLY A 99 15.41 -13.64 18.36
C GLY A 99 15.00 -12.18 18.44
N TYR A 100 14.81 -11.50 17.31
CA TYR A 100 14.24 -10.14 17.27
C TYR A 100 12.72 -10.23 17.12
N ASP A 101 12.01 -10.55 18.19
CA ASP A 101 10.60 -10.94 18.17
C ASP A 101 9.61 -9.84 17.74
N ARG A 102 10.03 -8.59 17.71
CA ARG A 102 9.21 -7.46 17.29
C ARG A 102 10.04 -6.51 16.42
N TYR A 103 9.94 -6.71 15.13
CA TYR A 103 10.63 -5.92 14.11
C TYR A 103 9.72 -4.90 13.47
N ILE A 104 10.26 -3.72 13.17
CA ILE A 104 9.65 -2.68 12.34
C ILE A 104 10.70 -2.06 11.43
N GLN A 105 10.30 -1.69 10.23
CA GLN A 105 11.11 -0.86 9.33
C GLN A 105 10.21 0.02 8.47
N ILE A 106 10.61 1.25 8.26
CA ILE A 106 10.06 2.10 7.20
C ILE A 106 10.90 1.83 5.94
N ALA A 107 10.53 0.78 5.23
CA ALA A 107 11.31 0.20 4.14
C ALA A 107 11.05 0.88 2.80
N ARG A 108 12.13 1.11 2.03
CA ARG A 108 12.04 1.48 0.62
C ARG A 108 11.96 0.21 -0.21
N CYS A 109 10.91 0.12 -1.05
CA CYS A 109 10.62 -1.05 -1.87
C CYS A 109 10.55 -0.67 -3.35
N PHE A 110 10.93 -1.64 -4.21
CA PHE A 110 11.01 -1.46 -5.65
C PHE A 110 10.33 -2.62 -6.36
N ARG A 111 9.47 -2.35 -7.33
CA ARG A 111 8.80 -3.38 -8.13
C ARG A 111 8.74 -2.93 -9.58
N ASP A 112 9.31 -3.71 -10.49
CA ASP A 112 9.24 -3.48 -11.93
C ASP A 112 7.95 -4.10 -12.48
N GLU A 113 6.86 -3.38 -12.28
CA GLU A 113 5.51 -3.76 -12.72
C GLU A 113 4.87 -2.62 -13.51
N ASP A 114 3.82 -2.96 -14.26
CA ASP A 114 3.03 -1.96 -14.97
C ASP A 114 2.39 -0.97 -13.99
N LEU A 115 2.53 0.32 -14.31
CA LEU A 115 2.00 1.40 -13.50
C LEU A 115 0.46 1.39 -13.55
N ARG A 116 -0.15 1.45 -12.39
CA ARG A 116 -1.60 1.69 -12.21
C ARG A 116 -1.80 3.01 -11.47
N ALA A 117 -3.04 3.47 -11.38
CA ALA A 117 -3.36 4.76 -10.74
C ALA A 117 -2.80 4.91 -9.31
N ASP A 118 -2.73 3.82 -8.57
CA ASP A 118 -2.31 3.72 -7.17
C ASP A 118 -0.94 3.06 -6.96
N ARG A 119 -0.25 2.63 -8.04
CA ARG A 119 1.02 1.91 -7.96
C ARG A 119 2.17 2.72 -8.50
N GLN A 120 3.26 2.73 -7.74
CA GLN A 120 4.53 3.34 -8.10
C GLN A 120 5.62 2.27 -8.13
N PRO A 121 6.61 2.37 -9.04
CA PRO A 121 7.72 1.42 -9.11
C PRO A 121 8.63 1.48 -7.87
N GLU A 122 8.64 2.61 -7.20
CA GLU A 122 9.36 2.87 -5.97
C GLU A 122 8.39 3.43 -4.92
N PHE A 123 8.28 2.77 -3.78
CA PHE A 123 7.36 3.17 -2.71
C PHE A 123 7.93 2.87 -1.32
N THR A 124 7.28 3.40 -0.30
CA THR A 124 7.66 3.17 1.10
C THR A 124 6.62 2.29 1.78
N GLN A 125 7.07 1.24 2.46
CA GLN A 125 6.25 0.40 3.32
C GLN A 125 6.54 0.67 4.79
N ILE A 126 5.51 0.62 5.62
CA ILE A 126 5.64 0.37 7.05
C ILE A 126 5.59 -1.14 7.18
N ASP A 127 6.74 -1.76 7.35
CA ASP A 127 6.90 -3.21 7.39
C ASP A 127 7.15 -3.67 8.81
N MET A 128 6.40 -4.65 9.29
CA MET A 128 6.55 -5.20 10.63
C MET A 128 6.49 -6.72 10.61
N GLU A 129 7.13 -7.33 11.61
CA GLU A 129 7.09 -8.77 11.83
C GLU A 129 7.06 -9.05 13.33
N LEU A 130 6.30 -10.06 13.73
CA LEU A 130 6.20 -10.50 15.11
C LEU A 130 6.39 -12.02 15.19
N SER A 131 7.06 -12.48 16.25
CA SER A 131 7.18 -13.90 16.60
C SER A 131 6.17 -14.28 17.67
N PHE A 132 5.79 -15.57 17.72
CA PHE A 132 4.96 -16.17 18.78
C PHE A 132 3.62 -15.48 19.00
N VAL A 133 2.95 -15.07 17.90
CA VAL A 133 1.66 -14.38 17.92
C VAL A 133 0.67 -15.06 16.98
N ASP A 134 -0.62 -14.89 17.26
CA ASP A 134 -1.71 -15.32 16.40
C ASP A 134 -2.21 -14.16 15.49
N VAL A 135 -3.14 -14.49 14.60
CA VAL A 135 -3.71 -13.53 13.66
C VAL A 135 -4.36 -12.34 14.38
N ASP A 136 -5.05 -12.60 15.48
CA ASP A 136 -5.74 -11.56 16.25
C ASP A 136 -4.78 -10.58 16.90
N ASP A 137 -3.61 -11.03 17.35
CA ASP A 137 -2.56 -10.15 17.90
C ASP A 137 -2.04 -9.17 16.84
N VAL A 138 -1.79 -9.66 15.62
CA VAL A 138 -1.35 -8.82 14.49
C VAL A 138 -2.42 -7.79 14.12
N ILE A 139 -3.69 -8.22 14.08
CA ILE A 139 -4.81 -7.32 13.78
C ILE A 139 -4.94 -6.25 14.87
N ASP A 140 -4.88 -6.62 16.16
CA ASP A 140 -4.98 -5.67 17.28
C ASP A 140 -3.92 -4.57 17.21
N VAL A 141 -2.66 -4.96 17.00
CA VAL A 141 -1.56 -3.97 16.85
C VAL A 141 -1.83 -3.01 15.68
N ASN A 142 -2.29 -3.52 14.53
CA ASN A 142 -2.60 -2.70 13.38
C ASN A 142 -3.80 -1.78 13.63
N GLU A 143 -4.87 -2.27 14.24
CA GLU A 143 -6.05 -1.47 14.57
C GLU A 143 -5.68 -0.31 15.50
N ARG A 144 -4.93 -0.58 16.57
CA ARG A 144 -4.45 0.45 17.50
C ARG A 144 -3.51 1.45 16.81
N PHE A 145 -2.65 0.98 15.93
CA PHE A 145 -1.77 1.85 15.15
C PHE A 145 -2.57 2.78 14.22
N LEU A 146 -3.54 2.25 13.48
CA LEU A 146 -4.39 3.05 12.61
C LEU A 146 -5.20 4.07 13.42
N ALA A 147 -5.84 3.66 14.52
CA ALA A 147 -6.58 4.57 15.39
C ALA A 147 -5.69 5.70 15.92
N TYR A 148 -4.47 5.38 16.35
CA TYR A 148 -3.49 6.37 16.79
C TYR A 148 -3.12 7.34 15.65
N LEU A 149 -2.80 6.84 14.46
CA LEU A 149 -2.45 7.69 13.33
C LEU A 149 -3.59 8.62 12.92
N PHE A 150 -4.81 8.10 12.79
CA PHE A 150 -5.96 8.91 12.40
C PHE A 150 -6.26 10.00 13.43
N LYS A 151 -6.11 9.67 14.70
CA LYS A 151 -6.29 10.66 15.79
C LYS A 151 -5.24 11.76 15.71
N GLU A 152 -3.95 11.41 15.64
CA GLU A 152 -2.85 12.37 15.69
C GLU A 152 -2.69 13.22 14.41
N VAL A 153 -3.13 12.68 13.27
CA VAL A 153 -2.96 13.33 11.95
C VAL A 153 -4.19 14.13 11.53
N LEU A 154 -5.38 13.55 11.73
CA LEU A 154 -6.64 14.07 11.20
C LEU A 154 -7.64 14.48 12.30
N ASP A 155 -7.32 14.23 13.56
CA ASP A 155 -8.23 14.37 14.72
C ASP A 155 -9.54 13.58 14.55
N VAL A 156 -9.44 12.39 13.94
CA VAL A 156 -10.55 11.47 13.71
C VAL A 156 -10.43 10.30 14.68
N ASP A 157 -11.50 10.03 15.42
CA ASP A 157 -11.60 8.86 16.30
C ASP A 157 -12.09 7.65 15.51
N VAL A 158 -11.22 6.65 15.33
CA VAL A 158 -11.56 5.39 14.69
C VAL A 158 -12.16 4.45 15.74
N LYS A 159 -13.38 3.97 15.47
CA LYS A 159 -14.04 3.00 16.36
C LYS A 159 -13.36 1.64 16.24
N LEU A 160 -12.93 1.11 17.38
CA LEU A 160 -12.35 -0.24 17.48
C LEU A 160 -13.35 -1.20 18.17
N PRO A 161 -13.31 -2.51 17.84
CA PRO A 161 -12.54 -3.10 16.74
C PRO A 161 -13.10 -2.68 15.36
N ILE A 162 -12.24 -2.69 14.33
CA ILE A 162 -12.66 -2.46 12.94
C ILE A 162 -13.52 -3.63 12.48
N GLN A 163 -14.57 -3.34 11.70
CA GLN A 163 -15.48 -4.37 11.21
C GLN A 163 -14.72 -5.42 10.39
N ARG A 164 -14.93 -6.70 10.72
CA ARG A 164 -14.38 -7.82 9.97
C ARG A 164 -15.48 -8.47 9.14
N ILE A 165 -15.17 -8.77 7.90
CA ILE A 165 -16.01 -9.56 6.99
C ILE A 165 -15.19 -10.69 6.39
N THR A 166 -15.83 -11.83 6.14
CA THR A 166 -15.15 -12.94 5.47
C THR A 166 -14.96 -12.64 3.99
N TRP A 167 -13.99 -13.30 3.36
CA TRP A 167 -13.80 -13.18 1.90
C TRP A 167 -15.08 -13.56 1.15
N GLN A 168 -15.74 -14.67 1.55
CA GLN A 168 -16.97 -15.11 0.92
C GLN A 168 -18.08 -14.05 1.04
N GLU A 169 -18.27 -13.48 2.22
CA GLU A 169 -19.25 -12.41 2.43
C GLU A 169 -18.93 -11.17 1.59
N ALA A 170 -17.65 -10.78 1.49
CA ALA A 170 -17.24 -9.66 0.66
C ALA A 170 -17.53 -9.90 -0.82
N MET A 171 -17.28 -11.11 -1.33
CA MET A 171 -17.57 -11.48 -2.71
C MET A 171 -19.07 -11.58 -2.98
N ASP A 172 -19.84 -12.16 -2.09
CA ASP A 172 -21.30 -12.35 -2.26
C ASP A 172 -22.05 -11.03 -2.23
N ARG A 173 -21.65 -10.10 -1.34
CA ARG A 173 -22.32 -8.82 -1.17
C ARG A 173 -21.81 -7.73 -2.11
N PHE A 174 -20.52 -7.71 -2.44
CA PHE A 174 -19.90 -6.59 -3.14
C PHE A 174 -19.15 -6.98 -4.41
N GLY A 175 -18.90 -8.26 -4.65
CA GLY A 175 -18.13 -8.74 -5.81
C GLY A 175 -16.65 -8.32 -5.79
N SER A 176 -16.12 -7.97 -4.62
CA SER A 176 -14.76 -7.49 -4.45
C SER A 176 -14.20 -7.92 -3.09
N ASP A 177 -12.92 -8.27 -3.06
CA ASP A 177 -12.17 -8.54 -1.82
C ASP A 177 -11.80 -7.27 -1.03
N LYS A 178 -12.10 -6.09 -1.60
CA LYS A 178 -11.85 -4.77 -0.99
C LYS A 178 -13.08 -3.86 -1.13
N PRO A 179 -14.21 -4.22 -0.50
CA PRO A 179 -15.43 -3.46 -0.63
C PRO A 179 -15.32 -2.09 0.06
N ASP A 180 -15.89 -1.07 -0.58
CA ASP A 180 -16.09 0.22 0.06
C ASP A 180 -17.47 0.25 0.73
N LEU A 181 -17.48 0.05 2.05
CA LEU A 181 -18.71 -0.05 2.84
C LEU A 181 -19.45 1.30 3.02
N ARG A 182 -18.87 2.41 2.53
CA ARG A 182 -19.55 3.73 2.55
C ARG A 182 -20.68 3.81 1.54
N PHE A 183 -20.65 2.98 0.50
CA PHE A 183 -21.69 2.90 -0.52
C PHE A 183 -22.60 1.71 -0.19
N GLY A 184 -23.85 1.94 0.14
CA GLY A 184 -24.81 0.90 0.48
C GLY A 184 -25.33 0.08 -0.73
N MET A 185 -24.52 -0.14 -1.75
CA MET A 185 -24.87 -0.88 -2.97
C MET A 185 -24.37 -2.31 -2.89
N GLU A 186 -25.20 -3.21 -2.41
CA GLU A 186 -24.91 -4.64 -2.35
C GLU A 186 -25.46 -5.37 -3.58
N LEU A 187 -24.77 -6.41 -4.03
CA LEU A 187 -25.21 -7.30 -5.09
C LEU A 187 -26.48 -8.06 -4.63
N GLN A 188 -27.44 -8.16 -5.50
CA GLN A 188 -28.66 -8.93 -5.24
C GLN A 188 -28.70 -10.19 -6.10
N ASN A 189 -28.94 -11.32 -5.50
CA ASN A 189 -29.10 -12.57 -6.23
C ASN A 189 -30.49 -12.66 -6.83
N VAL A 190 -30.57 -12.60 -8.15
CA VAL A 190 -31.83 -12.68 -8.92
C VAL A 190 -32.06 -14.07 -9.56
N SER A 191 -31.28 -15.08 -9.19
CA SER A 191 -31.33 -16.41 -9.78
C SER A 191 -32.70 -17.04 -9.75
N ASP A 192 -33.46 -16.84 -8.67
CA ASP A 192 -34.80 -17.43 -8.55
C ASP A 192 -35.83 -16.76 -9.48
N ILE A 193 -35.63 -15.48 -9.76
CA ILE A 193 -36.47 -14.75 -10.74
C ILE A 193 -36.20 -15.23 -12.14
N VAL A 194 -34.91 -15.48 -12.48
CA VAL A 194 -34.48 -15.86 -13.83
C VAL A 194 -34.77 -17.35 -14.12
N LYS A 195 -34.73 -18.24 -13.13
CA LYS A 195 -35.06 -19.67 -13.29
C LYS A 195 -36.49 -19.89 -13.82
N ALA A 196 -37.41 -19.02 -13.53
CA ALA A 196 -38.82 -19.12 -13.99
C ALA A 196 -38.98 -18.78 -15.49
N VAL A 197 -37.96 -18.24 -16.17
CA VAL A 197 -37.99 -17.81 -17.55
C VAL A 197 -37.35 -18.86 -18.44
N SER A 198 -38.16 -19.59 -19.23
CA SER A 198 -37.73 -20.72 -20.07
C SER A 198 -36.86 -20.35 -21.27
N TYR A 199 -36.75 -19.08 -21.62
CA TYR A 199 -35.85 -18.55 -22.68
C TYR A 199 -35.22 -17.25 -22.24
N THR A 200 -33.97 -17.28 -21.82
CA THR A 200 -33.17 -16.09 -21.59
C THR A 200 -32.05 -15.98 -22.61
N HIS A 201 -32.26 -15.20 -23.67
CA HIS A 201 -31.19 -14.51 -24.32
C HIS A 201 -30.92 -13.22 -23.53
N LEU A 202 -30.05 -13.28 -22.55
CA LEU A 202 -29.45 -12.08 -21.97
C LEU A 202 -28.43 -11.53 -22.96
N THR A 203 -28.91 -10.84 -23.96
CA THR A 203 -28.07 -9.93 -24.73
C THR A 203 -27.87 -8.69 -23.86
N LEU A 204 -26.70 -8.57 -23.26
CA LEU A 204 -26.26 -7.28 -22.74
C LEU A 204 -26.29 -6.28 -23.91
N PRO A 205 -26.91 -5.10 -23.75
CA PRO A 205 -26.84 -4.06 -24.76
C PRO A 205 -25.37 -3.69 -24.95
N THR A 206 -24.81 -4.01 -26.11
CA THR A 206 -23.51 -3.50 -26.51
C THR A 206 -23.66 -2.01 -26.69
N ILE A 207 -23.17 -1.22 -25.76
CA ILE A 207 -23.05 0.22 -25.94
C ILE A 207 -21.93 0.42 -26.94
N ALA A 208 -22.32 0.86 -28.16
CA ALA A 208 -21.40 1.26 -29.21
C ALA A 208 -20.73 2.59 -28.90
#